data_9baac1a2ad82c82577e9acdcb7ad1a5b
#
_entry.id   9baac1a2ad82c82577e9acdcb7ad1a5b
#
_cell.length_a   1.000
_cell.length_b   1.000
_cell.length_c   1.000
_cell.angle_alpha   90.00
_cell.angle_beta   90.00
_cell.angle_gamma   90.00
#
_symmetry.space_group_name_H-M   'P 1'
#
loop_
_entity.id
_entity.type
_entity.pdbx_description
1 polymer ?
#
loop_
_entity_poly.entity_id
_entity_poly.type
_entity_poly.pdbx_seq_one_letter_code
_entity_poly.pdbx_strand_id
1 'polypeptide(L)'
;MARLDRPDDPRFPRLRQALAQSLVSELEPGDAIYIPPLWWHHASSRERLNALVNYWWKPVTQEGVIPESGLGALMHAILVLKSLPRSERKAWKRLFDHYVFNDQDPAAHIPVERRNLLGPLTPPLVERIKRKIRSYL
;
A
#
# COMPACT_ATOMS: atom_id res chain seq x y z
N MET A 1 -12.58 -2.73 -16.86
CA MET A 1 -12.77 -3.23 -15.49
C MET A 1 -13.15 -4.70 -15.57
N ALA A 2 -12.66 -5.55 -14.67
CA ALA A 2 -13.02 -6.96 -14.64
C ALA A 2 -14.50 -7.12 -14.27
N ARG A 3 -15.19 -8.08 -14.90
CA ARG A 3 -16.58 -8.43 -14.58
C ARG A 3 -16.58 -9.73 -13.77
N LEU A 4 -17.21 -9.71 -12.59
CA LEU A 4 -17.24 -10.86 -11.69
C LEU A 4 -18.05 -12.03 -12.24
N ASP A 5 -19.02 -11.75 -13.10
CA ASP A 5 -19.83 -12.75 -13.82
C ASP A 5 -19.10 -13.41 -15.01
N ARG A 6 -17.87 -12.97 -15.33
CA ARG A 6 -17.02 -13.53 -16.39
C ARG A 6 -15.60 -13.81 -15.86
N PRO A 7 -15.43 -14.79 -14.97
CA PRO A 7 -14.15 -15.07 -14.33
C PRO A 7 -13.06 -15.57 -15.28
N ASP A 8 -13.44 -16.02 -16.47
CA ASP A 8 -12.53 -16.57 -17.49
C ASP A 8 -12.17 -15.57 -18.59
N ASP A 9 -12.43 -14.27 -18.38
CA ASP A 9 -12.02 -13.24 -19.33
C ASP A 9 -10.48 -13.25 -19.48
N PRO A 10 -9.93 -13.52 -20.69
CA PRO A 10 -8.49 -13.65 -20.91
C PRO A 10 -7.70 -12.36 -20.62
N ARG A 11 -8.39 -11.22 -20.56
CA ARG A 11 -7.78 -9.93 -20.14
C ARG A 11 -7.42 -9.92 -18.64
N PHE A 12 -8.06 -10.81 -17.86
CA PHE A 12 -7.88 -10.88 -16.41
C PHE A 12 -7.57 -12.30 -15.93
N PRO A 13 -6.42 -12.89 -16.33
CA PRO A 13 -6.13 -14.32 -16.13
C PRO A 13 -6.08 -14.78 -14.67
N ARG A 14 -5.98 -13.85 -13.72
CA ARG A 14 -5.98 -14.14 -12.27
C ARG A 14 -7.32 -13.92 -11.60
N LEU A 15 -8.35 -13.50 -12.33
CA LEU A 15 -9.65 -13.17 -11.72
C LEU A 15 -10.28 -14.39 -11.04
N ARG A 16 -10.26 -15.56 -11.67
CA ARG A 16 -10.76 -16.80 -11.06
C ARG A 16 -10.06 -17.13 -9.73
N GLN A 17 -8.75 -16.98 -9.68
CA GLN A 17 -7.98 -17.21 -8.46
C GLN A 17 -8.35 -16.18 -7.37
N ALA A 18 -8.51 -14.92 -7.72
CA ALA A 18 -8.93 -13.88 -6.80
C ALA A 18 -10.34 -14.14 -6.24
N LEU A 19 -11.29 -14.55 -7.09
CA LEU A 19 -12.65 -14.89 -6.67
C LEU A 19 -12.68 -16.11 -5.73
N ALA A 20 -11.84 -17.10 -5.97
CA ALA A 20 -11.75 -18.28 -5.09
C ALA A 20 -11.23 -17.95 -3.68
N GLN A 21 -10.56 -16.81 -3.52
CA GLN A 21 -10.04 -16.31 -2.24
C GLN A 21 -10.85 -15.14 -1.68
N SER A 22 -11.93 -14.74 -2.37
CA SER A 22 -12.75 -13.61 -1.95
C SER A 22 -13.62 -13.97 -0.75
N LEU A 23 -13.82 -13.00 0.12
CA LEU A 23 -14.83 -13.02 1.17
C LEU A 23 -16.10 -12.35 0.66
N VAL A 24 -17.24 -12.93 0.95
CA VAL A 24 -18.55 -12.37 0.59
C VAL A 24 -19.34 -12.14 1.86
N SER A 25 -19.94 -10.96 1.98
CA SER A 25 -20.83 -10.61 3.08
C SER A 25 -22.10 -9.97 2.52
N GLU A 26 -23.22 -10.34 3.07
CA GLU A 26 -24.53 -9.70 2.83
C GLU A 26 -24.80 -8.76 4.00
N LEU A 27 -25.17 -7.53 3.69
CA LEU A 27 -25.40 -6.49 4.67
C LEU A 27 -26.86 -6.05 4.62
N GLU A 28 -27.48 -5.92 5.80
CA GLU A 28 -28.81 -5.40 5.98
C GLU A 28 -28.77 -3.92 6.45
N PRO A 29 -29.90 -3.20 6.39
CA PRO A 29 -29.96 -1.84 6.92
C PRO A 29 -29.52 -1.76 8.38
N GLY A 30 -28.49 -0.95 8.64
CA GLY A 30 -27.86 -0.80 9.97
C GLY A 30 -26.57 -1.56 10.15
N ASP A 31 -26.25 -2.47 9.24
CA ASP A 31 -24.97 -3.18 9.28
C ASP A 31 -23.80 -2.27 8.85
N ALA A 32 -22.63 -2.57 9.36
CA ALA A 32 -21.39 -1.93 9.01
C ALA A 32 -20.31 -2.97 8.73
N ILE A 33 -19.49 -2.74 7.72
CA ILE A 33 -18.33 -3.57 7.39
C ILE A 33 -17.06 -2.74 7.39
N TYR A 34 -16.02 -3.26 8.02
CA TYR A 34 -14.68 -2.70 7.93
C TYR A 34 -13.92 -3.37 6.78
N ILE A 35 -13.48 -2.55 5.83
CA ILE A 35 -12.63 -3.00 4.72
C ILE A 35 -11.20 -2.50 5.00
N PRO A 36 -10.23 -3.41 5.21
CA PRO A 36 -8.85 -3.01 5.46
C PRO A 36 -8.25 -2.19 4.32
N PRO A 37 -7.27 -1.32 4.60
CA PRO A 37 -6.55 -0.59 3.57
C PRO A 37 -6.01 -1.51 2.46
N LEU A 38 -6.06 -1.06 1.21
CA LEU A 38 -5.58 -1.76 0.01
C LEU A 38 -6.35 -3.03 -0.37
N TRP A 39 -7.42 -3.38 0.33
CA TRP A 39 -8.26 -4.49 -0.09
C TRP A 39 -9.11 -4.11 -1.31
N TRP A 40 -9.01 -4.91 -2.35
CA TRP A 40 -9.92 -4.84 -3.49
C TRP A 40 -11.30 -5.28 -3.06
N HIS A 41 -12.29 -4.48 -3.36
CA HIS A 41 -13.67 -4.77 -2.98
C HIS A 41 -14.64 -4.41 -4.10
N HIS A 42 -15.79 -5.06 -4.08
CA HIS A 42 -16.92 -4.81 -4.97
C HIS A 42 -18.19 -4.81 -4.14
N ALA A 43 -19.04 -3.83 -4.36
CA ALA A 43 -20.37 -3.79 -3.77
C ALA A 43 -21.41 -3.92 -4.89
N SER A 44 -22.44 -4.71 -4.66
CA SER A 44 -23.61 -4.81 -5.53
C SER A 44 -24.87 -4.63 -4.70
N SER A 45 -25.84 -3.94 -5.29
CA SER A 45 -27.15 -3.75 -4.70
C SER A 45 -28.10 -4.86 -5.16
N ARG A 46 -28.96 -5.32 -4.26
CA ARG A 46 -30.04 -6.25 -4.56
C ARG A 46 -31.38 -5.54 -4.73
N GLU A 47 -31.51 -4.35 -4.12
CA GLU A 47 -32.72 -3.56 -4.16
C GLU A 47 -32.63 -2.44 -5.21
N ARG A 48 -33.78 -1.92 -5.61
CA ARG A 48 -33.86 -0.79 -6.57
C ARG A 48 -33.29 0.51 -5.99
N LEU A 49 -33.40 0.68 -4.68
CA LEU A 49 -32.88 1.83 -3.96
C LEU A 49 -32.03 1.34 -2.79
N ASN A 50 -30.77 1.75 -2.77
CA ASN A 50 -29.84 1.49 -1.69
C ASN A 50 -29.07 2.76 -1.34
N ALA A 51 -28.74 2.91 -0.06
CA ALA A 51 -27.87 3.95 0.45
C ALA A 51 -26.68 3.31 1.17
N LEU A 52 -25.48 3.74 0.82
CA LEU A 52 -24.25 3.33 1.45
C LEU A 52 -23.50 4.58 1.91
N VAL A 53 -23.10 4.60 3.18
CA VAL A 53 -22.28 5.66 3.75
C VAL A 53 -20.88 5.15 3.97
N ASN A 54 -19.88 5.81 3.38
CA ASN A 54 -18.46 5.46 3.53
C ASN A 54 -17.79 6.43 4.49
N TYR A 55 -17.05 5.88 5.45
CA TYR A 55 -16.17 6.63 6.33
C TYR A 55 -14.72 6.33 5.97
N TRP A 56 -13.95 7.36 5.69
CA TRP A 56 -12.53 7.25 5.36
C TRP A 56 -11.69 7.97 6.40
N TRP A 57 -10.66 7.31 6.89
CA TRP A 57 -9.69 7.93 7.79
C TRP A 57 -8.27 7.55 7.39
N LYS A 58 -7.32 8.39 7.75
CA LYS A 58 -5.89 8.12 7.59
C LYS A 58 -5.31 7.82 8.97
N PRO A 59 -4.50 6.77 9.10
CA PRO A 59 -3.75 6.56 10.32
C PRO A 59 -2.77 7.74 10.52
N VAL A 60 -2.62 8.17 11.76
CA VAL A 60 -1.60 9.14 12.17
C VAL A 60 -0.52 8.35 12.90
N THR A 61 0.74 8.61 12.60
CA THR A 61 1.85 7.98 13.33
C THR A 61 1.90 8.49 14.77
N GLN A 62 2.59 7.75 15.66
CA GLN A 62 2.76 8.16 17.05
C GLN A 62 3.43 9.52 17.18
N GLU A 63 4.28 9.91 16.23
CA GLU A 63 4.95 11.21 16.15
C GLU A 63 4.07 12.31 15.53
N GLY A 64 2.80 12.04 15.26
CA GLY A 64 1.89 13.00 14.62
C GLY A 64 2.19 13.28 13.14
N VAL A 65 3.04 12.49 12.52
CA VAL A 65 3.36 12.60 11.10
C VAL A 65 2.29 11.87 10.29
N ILE A 66 1.63 12.58 9.37
CA ILE A 66 0.72 11.95 8.42
C ILE A 66 1.56 11.19 7.38
N PRO A 67 1.41 9.86 7.26
CA PRO A 67 2.15 9.10 6.26
C PRO A 67 1.87 9.60 4.85
N GLU A 68 2.92 9.75 4.06
CA GLU A 68 2.78 10.00 2.63
C GLU A 68 2.07 8.81 1.94
N SER A 69 1.49 9.06 0.77
CA SER A 69 0.80 8.00 0.04
C SER A 69 1.78 6.91 -0.41
N GLY A 70 1.56 5.67 0.02
CA GLY A 70 2.31 4.51 -0.47
C GLY A 70 2.22 4.34 -1.99
N LEU A 71 1.16 4.86 -2.63
CA LEU A 71 1.03 4.91 -4.07
C LEU A 71 2.12 5.78 -4.71
N GLY A 72 2.48 6.91 -4.11
CA GLY A 72 3.58 7.77 -4.59
C GLY A 72 4.91 7.01 -4.59
N ALA A 73 5.21 6.27 -3.51
CA ALA A 73 6.40 5.43 -3.42
C ALA A 73 6.39 4.32 -4.49
N LEU A 74 5.25 3.66 -4.70
CA LEU A 74 5.09 2.64 -5.75
C LEU A 74 5.29 3.22 -7.15
N MET A 75 4.70 4.37 -7.45
CA MET A 75 4.85 5.02 -8.76
C MET A 75 6.32 5.40 -9.03
N HIS A 76 7.02 5.95 -8.03
CA HIS A 76 8.44 6.26 -8.15
C HIS A 76 9.28 4.99 -8.37
N ALA A 77 9.01 3.93 -7.59
CA ALA A 77 9.69 2.64 -7.77
C ALA A 77 9.44 2.04 -9.17
N ILE A 78 8.22 2.14 -9.70
CA ILE A 78 7.91 1.71 -11.08
C ILE A 78 8.75 2.50 -12.08
N LEU A 79 8.80 3.82 -11.94
CA LEU A 79 9.54 4.70 -12.84
C LEU A 79 11.04 4.35 -12.89
N VAL A 80 11.68 4.15 -11.74
CA VAL A 80 13.13 4.00 -11.65
C VAL A 80 13.62 2.55 -11.71
N LEU A 81 12.80 1.57 -11.24
CA LEU A 81 13.26 0.19 -11.10
C LEU A 81 12.75 -0.74 -12.20
N LYS A 82 11.60 -0.44 -12.81
CA LYS A 82 10.96 -1.38 -13.76
C LYS A 82 11.83 -1.66 -14.99
N SER A 83 12.59 -0.69 -15.47
CA SER A 83 13.47 -0.79 -16.62
C SER A 83 14.82 -1.45 -16.34
N LEU A 84 15.18 -1.64 -15.06
CA LEU A 84 16.45 -2.24 -14.67
C LEU A 84 16.55 -3.73 -15.06
N PRO A 85 17.76 -4.25 -15.29
CA PRO A 85 18.01 -5.68 -15.47
C PRO A 85 17.44 -6.52 -14.33
N ARG A 86 17.06 -7.78 -14.60
CA ARG A 86 16.45 -8.68 -13.61
C ARG A 86 17.31 -8.87 -12.35
N SER A 87 18.63 -8.92 -12.51
CA SER A 87 19.58 -9.05 -11.37
C SER A 87 19.50 -7.86 -10.43
N GLU A 88 19.52 -6.64 -11.00
CA GLU A 88 19.43 -5.40 -10.22
C GLU A 88 18.07 -5.27 -9.53
N ARG A 89 16.97 -5.56 -10.24
CA ARG A 89 15.63 -5.59 -9.61
C ARG A 89 15.54 -6.56 -8.44
N LYS A 90 16.22 -7.72 -8.51
CA LYS A 90 16.30 -8.66 -7.38
C LYS A 90 17.09 -8.08 -6.21
N ALA A 91 18.17 -7.35 -6.47
CA ALA A 91 18.93 -6.68 -5.41
C ALA A 91 18.10 -5.59 -4.73
N TRP A 92 17.46 -4.74 -5.53
CA TRP A 92 16.53 -3.72 -5.01
C TRP A 92 15.39 -4.31 -4.19
N LYS A 93 14.80 -5.43 -4.64
CA LYS A 93 13.77 -6.11 -3.83
C LYS A 93 14.30 -6.48 -2.44
N ARG A 94 15.50 -7.03 -2.33
CA ARG A 94 16.10 -7.36 -1.03
C ARG A 94 16.33 -6.14 -0.15
N LEU A 95 16.71 -5.00 -0.75
CA LEU A 95 16.86 -3.75 0.01
C LEU A 95 15.50 -3.26 0.53
N PHE A 96 14.44 -3.30 -0.28
CA PHE A 96 13.09 -2.97 0.18
C PHE A 96 12.61 -3.93 1.28
N ASP A 97 12.79 -5.25 1.09
CA ASP A 97 12.42 -6.25 2.09
C ASP A 97 13.15 -6.00 3.42
N HIS A 98 14.42 -5.56 3.38
CA HIS A 98 15.22 -5.31 4.58
C HIS A 98 14.90 -3.96 5.26
N TYR A 99 14.82 -2.87 4.50
CA TYR A 99 14.71 -1.52 5.06
C TYR A 99 13.28 -0.99 5.16
N VAL A 100 12.33 -1.56 4.42
CA VAL A 100 10.96 -1.04 4.32
C VAL A 100 9.92 -2.03 4.85
N PHE A 101 10.07 -3.31 4.55
CA PHE A 101 9.05 -4.33 4.84
C PHE A 101 9.45 -5.28 5.96
N ASN A 102 10.58 -5.06 6.62
CA ASN A 102 10.99 -5.84 7.78
C ASN A 102 10.28 -5.33 9.04
N ASP A 103 9.71 -6.24 9.83
CA ASP A 103 9.09 -5.91 11.12
C ASP A 103 10.12 -5.55 12.20
N GLN A 104 11.38 -5.96 12.01
CA GLN A 104 12.48 -5.61 12.89
C GLN A 104 13.19 -4.36 12.38
N ASP A 105 13.60 -3.48 13.29
CA ASP A 105 14.39 -2.30 12.94
C ASP A 105 15.79 -2.71 12.45
N PRO A 106 16.09 -2.59 11.15
CA PRO A 106 17.37 -2.98 10.59
C PRO A 106 18.55 -2.14 11.10
N ALA A 107 18.26 -0.98 11.67
CA ALA A 107 19.24 -0.06 12.24
C ALA A 107 19.38 -0.17 13.77
N ALA A 108 18.72 -1.14 14.42
CA ALA A 108 18.72 -1.27 15.88
C ALA A 108 20.13 -1.33 16.50
N HIS A 109 21.09 -1.94 15.79
CA HIS A 109 22.49 -2.06 16.20
C HIS A 109 23.31 -0.75 16.06
N ILE A 110 22.75 0.29 15.44
CA ILE A 110 23.42 1.58 15.21
C ILE A 110 22.92 2.59 16.25
N PRO A 111 23.79 3.32 16.94
CA PRO A 111 23.37 4.43 17.81
C PRO A 111 22.49 5.43 17.07
N VAL A 112 21.41 5.92 17.71
CA VAL A 112 20.36 6.73 17.05
C VAL A 112 20.94 7.96 16.34
N GLU A 113 21.90 8.62 16.93
CA GLU A 113 22.59 9.81 16.38
C GLU A 113 23.39 9.51 15.09
N ARG A 114 23.68 8.25 14.82
CA ARG A 114 24.43 7.80 13.61
C ARG A 114 23.53 7.17 12.54
N ARG A 115 22.25 6.96 12.81
CA ARG A 115 21.33 6.26 11.88
C ARG A 115 20.99 7.04 10.61
N ASN A 116 21.24 8.34 10.60
CA ASN A 116 20.96 9.19 9.43
C ASN A 116 19.50 9.06 8.96
N LEU A 117 19.31 8.55 7.73
CA LEU A 117 17.98 8.35 7.12
C LEU A 117 17.20 7.17 7.72
N LEU A 118 17.88 6.32 8.48
CA LEU A 118 17.28 5.16 9.14
C LEU A 118 16.87 5.45 10.60
N GLY A 119 16.98 6.69 11.03
CA GLY A 119 16.52 7.12 12.36
C GLY A 119 14.99 7.22 12.45
N PRO A 120 14.46 7.46 13.66
CA PRO A 120 13.03 7.69 13.86
C PRO A 120 12.52 8.81 12.95
N LEU A 121 11.34 8.64 12.37
CA LEU A 121 10.74 9.58 11.42
C LEU A 121 10.22 10.85 12.11
N THR A 122 11.13 11.63 12.68
CA THR A 122 10.80 12.95 13.24
C THR A 122 10.49 13.97 12.14
N PRO A 123 9.71 15.04 12.41
CA PRO A 123 9.42 16.06 11.41
C PRO A 123 10.64 16.61 10.68
N PRO A 124 11.78 16.95 11.34
CA PRO A 124 13.00 17.39 10.66
C PRO A 124 13.60 16.33 9.73
N LEU A 125 13.58 15.05 10.12
CA LEU A 125 14.06 13.97 9.28
C LEU A 125 13.17 13.76 8.05
N VAL A 126 11.86 13.81 8.22
CA VAL A 126 10.88 13.72 7.13
C VAL A 126 11.12 14.81 6.09
N GLU A 127 11.28 16.07 6.51
CA GLU A 127 11.56 17.17 5.57
C GLU A 127 12.92 17.03 4.87
N ARG A 128 13.93 16.50 5.56
CA ARG A 128 15.23 16.18 4.95
C ARG A 128 15.09 15.09 3.89
N ILE A 129 14.34 14.02 4.16
CA ILE A 129 14.06 12.94 3.21
C ILE A 129 13.30 13.49 1.99
N LYS A 130 12.23 14.25 2.19
CA LYS A 130 11.45 14.87 1.11
C LYS A 130 12.32 15.74 0.20
N ARG A 131 13.18 16.58 0.80
CA ARG A 131 14.12 17.41 0.03
C ARG A 131 15.08 16.57 -0.79
N LYS A 132 15.58 15.46 -0.23
CA LYS A 132 16.49 14.56 -0.92
C LYS A 132 15.78 13.85 -2.07
N ILE A 133 14.55 13.38 -1.89
CA ILE A 133 13.75 12.77 -2.95
C ILE A 133 13.56 13.77 -4.09
N ARG A 134 13.17 15.02 -3.81
CA ARG A 134 13.01 16.07 -4.83
C ARG A 134 14.28 16.33 -5.63
N SER A 135 15.46 16.10 -5.06
CA SER A 135 16.73 16.28 -5.79
C SER A 135 17.07 15.14 -6.76
N TYR A 136 16.27 14.05 -6.75
CA TYR A 136 16.39 12.93 -7.68
C TYR A 136 15.31 12.93 -8.77
N LEU A 137 14.31 13.81 -8.67
CA LEU A 137 13.24 14.01 -9.63
C LEU A 137 13.57 15.17 -10.58
#